data_91271593afeca5246532684c721214ae
#
_entry.id   91271593afeca5246532684c721214ae
#
_cell.length_a   1.000
_cell.length_b   1.000
_cell.length_c   1.000
_cell.angle_alpha   90.00
_cell.angle_beta   90.00
_cell.angle_gamma   90.00
#
_symmetry.space_group_name_H-M   'P 1'
#
loop_
_entity.id
_entity.type
_entity.pdbx_description
1 polymer ?
#
loop_
_entity_poly.entity_id
_entity_poly.type
_entity_poly.pdbx_seq_one_letter_code
_entity_poly.pdbx_strand_id
1 'polypeptide(L)'
;KKTGIEGYIFRISGNRMPSPDTKLSPPKGIKAVLYVYQLTSLGQVTRQGESAFYTSIGTKLVQTVTSDENGYFFLSLPPGEYSLFTKKDALFYANNFDSDNHIAPVKVVAHKVTQVNFNIDYDAVY
;
A
#
# COMPACT_ATOMS: atom_id res chain seq x y z
N LYS A 1 -19.42 -9.39 13.75
CA LYS A 1 -18.13 -9.64 13.15
C LYS A 1 -17.55 -8.38 12.54
N LYS A 2 -16.23 -8.33 12.45
CA LYS A 2 -15.55 -7.16 11.90
C LYS A 2 -15.61 -7.19 10.38
N THR A 3 -15.71 -6.02 9.80
CA THR A 3 -15.64 -5.82 8.34
C THR A 3 -14.56 -4.77 8.08
N GLY A 4 -13.58 -5.11 7.28
CA GLY A 4 -12.49 -4.19 7.00
C GLY A 4 -11.25 -4.87 6.48
N ILE A 5 -10.11 -4.22 6.72
CA ILE A 5 -8.81 -4.73 6.31
C ILE A 5 -7.86 -4.78 7.51
N GLU A 6 -6.94 -5.73 7.48
CA GLU A 6 -5.84 -5.77 8.44
C GLU A 6 -4.61 -6.35 7.77
N GLY A 7 -3.46 -6.07 8.34
CA GLY A 7 -2.22 -6.59 7.82
C GLY A 7 -1.03 -5.80 8.30
N TYR A 8 -0.01 -5.77 7.47
CA TYR A 8 1.25 -5.14 7.84
C TYR A 8 1.75 -4.22 6.74
N ILE A 9 2.38 -3.12 7.16
CA ILE A 9 3.13 -2.26 6.25
C ILE A 9 4.60 -2.58 6.47
N PHE A 10 5.25 -3.08 5.41
CA PHE A 10 6.67 -3.46 5.44
C PHE A 10 7.49 -2.46 4.65
N ARG A 11 8.70 -2.21 5.14
CA ARG A 11 9.69 -1.46 4.39
C ARG A 11 10.74 -2.43 3.88
N ILE A 12 10.91 -2.44 2.57
CA ILE A 12 11.96 -3.22 1.91
C ILE A 12 13.09 -2.26 1.63
N SER A 13 14.27 -2.52 2.22
CA SER A 13 15.41 -1.62 2.08
C SER A 13 16.68 -2.41 1.87
N GLY A 14 17.76 -1.69 1.51
CA GLY A 14 19.06 -2.29 1.30
C GLY A 14 19.21 -2.91 -0.07
N ASN A 15 20.30 -3.67 -0.23
CA ASN A 15 20.62 -4.31 -1.49
C ASN A 15 19.82 -5.60 -1.63
N ARG A 16 18.98 -5.66 -2.66
CA ARG A 16 18.14 -6.82 -2.94
C ARG A 16 18.75 -7.77 -3.95
N MET A 17 19.93 -7.46 -4.47
CA MET A 17 20.60 -8.34 -5.42
C MET A 17 21.16 -9.58 -4.71
N PRO A 18 20.83 -10.78 -5.16
CA PRO A 18 21.32 -11.98 -4.51
C PRO A 18 22.83 -12.13 -4.69
N SER A 19 23.47 -12.65 -3.65
CA SER A 19 24.89 -12.96 -3.66
C SER A 19 25.09 -14.24 -2.84
N PRO A 20 26.03 -15.12 -3.22
CA PRO A 20 26.24 -16.35 -2.48
C PRO A 20 26.54 -16.12 -1.00
N ASP A 21 27.19 -15.02 -0.69
CA ASP A 21 27.63 -14.72 0.67
C ASP A 21 26.73 -13.74 1.39
N THR A 22 25.64 -13.30 0.74
CA THR A 22 24.77 -12.26 1.31
C THR A 22 23.41 -12.83 1.61
N LYS A 23 22.99 -12.71 2.87
CA LYS A 23 21.61 -12.99 3.25
C LYS A 23 20.79 -11.73 3.06
N LEU A 24 19.67 -11.86 2.36
CA LEU A 24 18.74 -10.75 2.25
C LEU A 24 18.04 -10.54 3.58
N SER A 25 17.98 -9.30 4.02
CA SER A 25 17.25 -8.97 5.23
C SER A 25 15.76 -9.14 4.98
N PRO A 26 14.99 -9.72 5.94
CA PRO A 26 13.56 -9.79 5.78
C PRO A 26 12.95 -8.38 5.79
N PRO A 27 11.80 -8.19 5.14
CA PRO A 27 11.10 -6.90 5.23
C PRO A 27 10.82 -6.56 6.68
N LYS A 28 10.97 -5.28 7.01
CA LYS A 28 10.73 -4.79 8.35
C LYS A 28 9.40 -4.07 8.42
N GLY A 29 8.54 -4.45 9.39
CA GLY A 29 7.31 -3.72 9.65
C GLY A 29 7.63 -2.34 10.20
N ILE A 30 6.93 -1.33 9.70
CA ILE A 30 7.17 0.06 10.09
C ILE A 30 5.86 0.78 10.42
N LYS A 31 6.00 1.84 11.22
CA LYS A 31 4.89 2.76 11.48
C LYS A 31 4.75 3.70 10.30
N ALA A 32 3.60 3.67 9.65
CA ALA A 32 3.33 4.52 8.50
C ALA A 32 1.82 4.76 8.39
N VAL A 33 1.45 5.79 7.66
CA VAL A 33 0.04 6.10 7.40
C VAL A 33 -0.38 5.48 6.09
N LEU A 34 -1.46 4.70 6.13
CA LEU A 34 -2.05 4.11 4.95
C LEU A 34 -3.27 4.95 4.57
N TYR A 35 -3.32 5.37 3.32
CA TYR A 35 -4.42 6.17 2.78
C TYR A 35 -5.33 5.26 1.97
N VAL A 36 -6.60 5.19 2.36
CA VAL A 36 -7.59 4.37 1.68
C VAL A 36 -8.48 5.27 0.83
N TYR A 37 -8.40 5.08 -0.47
CA TYR A 37 -9.20 5.83 -1.45
C TYR A 37 -10.24 4.90 -2.07
N GLN A 38 -11.28 5.49 -2.65
CA GLN A 38 -12.16 4.74 -3.53
C GLN A 38 -11.31 4.05 -4.59
N LEU A 39 -11.79 2.93 -5.13
CA LEU A 39 -11.04 2.18 -6.14
C LEU A 39 -10.59 3.13 -7.25
N THR A 40 -9.29 3.13 -7.50
CA THR A 40 -8.65 4.13 -8.35
C THR A 40 -7.92 3.45 -9.49
N SER A 41 -8.14 3.92 -10.70
CA SER A 41 -7.42 3.43 -11.88
C SER A 41 -6.33 4.43 -12.28
N LEU A 42 -5.43 3.99 -13.16
CA LEU A 42 -4.34 4.84 -13.65
C LEU A 42 -4.83 6.10 -14.34
N GLY A 43 -6.02 6.08 -14.94
CA GLY A 43 -6.59 7.26 -15.58
C GLY A 43 -7.10 8.31 -14.61
N GLN A 44 -7.16 7.99 -13.32
CA GLN A 44 -7.70 8.89 -12.29
C GLN A 44 -6.61 9.50 -11.42
N VAL A 45 -5.35 9.30 -11.76
CA VAL A 45 -4.22 9.83 -10.99
C VAL A 45 -3.26 10.55 -11.92
N THR A 46 -2.41 11.41 -11.33
CA THR A 46 -1.31 12.04 -12.03
C THR A 46 -0.02 11.41 -11.53
N ARG A 47 0.66 10.67 -12.39
CA ARG A 47 1.93 10.02 -12.05
C ARG A 47 3.09 11.00 -12.18
N GLN A 48 4.11 10.77 -11.34
CA GLN A 48 5.39 11.46 -11.50
C GLN A 48 6.26 10.61 -12.43
N GLY A 49 6.27 10.96 -13.72
CA GLY A 49 6.98 10.17 -14.72
C GLY A 49 6.40 8.77 -14.84
N GLU A 50 7.27 7.77 -14.94
CA GLU A 50 6.87 6.36 -15.01
C GLU A 50 7.13 5.62 -13.69
N SER A 51 7.22 6.36 -12.60
CA SER A 51 7.48 5.80 -11.28
C SER A 51 6.19 5.30 -10.62
N ALA A 52 6.35 4.71 -9.43
CA ALA A 52 5.23 4.31 -8.59
C ALA A 52 4.74 5.45 -7.69
N PHE A 53 5.13 6.69 -7.99
CA PHE A 53 4.73 7.87 -7.24
C PHE A 53 3.69 8.67 -8.01
N TYR A 54 2.75 9.25 -7.27
CA TYR A 54 1.64 10.02 -7.82
C TYR A 54 1.58 11.39 -7.16
N THR A 55 1.39 12.42 -7.96
CA THR A 55 1.27 13.79 -7.44
C THR A 55 -0.14 14.11 -7.00
N SER A 56 -1.14 13.47 -7.60
CA SER A 56 -2.53 13.67 -7.22
C SER A 56 -3.36 12.43 -7.51
N ILE A 57 -4.45 12.30 -6.75
CA ILE A 57 -5.40 11.20 -6.88
C ILE A 57 -6.78 11.82 -7.07
N GLY A 58 -7.45 11.46 -8.17
CA GLY A 58 -8.73 12.07 -8.55
C GLY A 58 -9.94 11.47 -7.87
N THR A 59 -9.79 10.35 -7.15
CA THR A 59 -10.89 9.74 -6.42
C THR A 59 -10.95 10.30 -4.99
N LYS A 60 -11.97 9.90 -4.24
CA LYS A 60 -12.18 10.43 -2.90
C LYS A 60 -11.43 9.62 -1.84
N LEU A 61 -10.79 10.31 -0.92
CA LEU A 61 -10.21 9.69 0.27
C LEU A 61 -11.33 9.19 1.17
N VAL A 62 -11.30 7.90 1.50
CA VAL A 62 -12.30 7.28 2.37
C VAL A 62 -11.88 7.39 3.82
N GLN A 63 -10.65 6.96 4.12
CA GLN A 63 -10.15 6.93 5.50
C GLN A 63 -8.64 6.75 5.50
N THR A 64 -8.02 7.01 6.67
CA THR A 64 -6.61 6.74 6.89
C THR A 64 -6.46 5.86 8.12
N VAL A 65 -5.35 5.13 8.18
CA VAL A 65 -4.98 4.36 9.36
C VAL A 65 -3.46 4.42 9.52
N THR A 66 -3.00 4.48 10.76
CA THR A 66 -1.57 4.47 11.06
C THR A 66 -1.23 3.09 11.64
N SER A 67 -0.23 2.43 11.06
CA SER A 67 0.26 1.16 11.59
C SER A 67 1.02 1.39 12.89
N ASP A 68 1.17 0.32 13.68
CA ASP A 68 1.99 0.40 14.89
C ASP A 68 3.48 0.25 14.53
N GLU A 69 4.33 0.19 15.54
CA GLU A 69 5.78 0.10 15.34
C GLU A 69 6.21 -1.20 14.66
N ASN A 70 5.37 -2.21 14.70
CA ASN A 70 5.62 -3.49 14.03
C ASN A 70 5.04 -3.54 12.62
N GLY A 71 4.37 -2.47 12.21
CA GLY A 71 3.74 -2.38 10.90
C GLY A 71 2.31 -2.86 10.86
N TYR A 72 1.79 -3.38 11.96
CA TYR A 72 0.42 -3.91 11.99
C TYR A 72 -0.62 -2.80 11.96
N PHE A 73 -1.68 -3.00 11.19
CA PHE A 73 -2.83 -2.11 11.18
C PHE A 73 -4.12 -2.91 11.07
N PHE A 74 -5.18 -2.31 11.57
CA PHE A 74 -6.54 -2.76 11.33
C PHE A 74 -7.40 -1.54 11.05
N LEU A 75 -8.26 -1.64 10.04
CA LEU A 75 -9.16 -0.55 9.68
C LEU A 75 -10.53 -1.11 9.35
N SER A 76 -11.54 -0.61 10.05
CA SER A 76 -12.93 -0.95 9.76
C SER A 76 -13.38 -0.17 8.52
N LEU A 77 -13.91 -0.88 7.53
CA LEU A 77 -14.38 -0.29 6.27
C LEU A 77 -15.68 -0.95 5.84
N PRO A 78 -16.59 -0.18 5.24
CA PRO A 78 -17.78 -0.78 4.62
C PRO A 78 -17.40 -1.73 3.49
N PRO A 79 -18.26 -2.71 3.17
CA PRO A 79 -18.00 -3.55 2.00
C PRO A 79 -17.84 -2.72 0.73
N GLY A 80 -16.89 -3.10 -0.10
CA GLY A 80 -16.61 -2.39 -1.34
C GLY A 80 -15.20 -2.63 -1.81
N GLU A 81 -14.79 -1.89 -2.82
CA GLU A 81 -13.44 -1.96 -3.37
C GLU A 81 -12.73 -0.64 -3.16
N TYR A 82 -11.45 -0.72 -2.83
CA TYR A 82 -10.64 0.42 -2.45
C TYR A 82 -9.25 0.32 -3.06
N SER A 83 -8.57 1.47 -3.14
CA SER A 83 -7.16 1.54 -3.51
C SER A 83 -6.35 2.07 -2.33
N LEU A 84 -5.18 1.49 -2.12
CA LEU A 84 -4.34 1.81 -0.97
C LEU A 84 -3.09 2.56 -1.40
N PHE A 85 -2.74 3.58 -0.64
CA PHE A 85 -1.54 4.39 -0.88
C PHE A 85 -0.84 4.69 0.42
N THR A 86 0.49 4.87 0.34
CA THR A 86 1.26 5.52 1.40
C THR A 86 1.78 6.84 0.84
N LYS A 87 2.44 7.64 1.68
CA LYS A 87 3.04 8.90 1.25
C LYS A 87 4.51 8.93 1.56
N LYS A 88 5.28 9.50 0.63
CA LYS A 88 6.66 9.90 0.87
C LYS A 88 6.77 11.36 0.47
N ASP A 89 7.10 12.22 1.43
CA ASP A 89 7.09 13.68 1.24
C ASP A 89 5.70 14.11 0.77
N ALA A 90 5.59 14.75 -0.39
CA ALA A 90 4.31 15.20 -0.93
C ALA A 90 3.73 14.24 -1.97
N LEU A 91 4.34 13.05 -2.13
CA LEU A 91 3.94 12.10 -3.18
C LEU A 91 3.25 10.89 -2.58
N PHE A 92 2.17 10.45 -3.24
CA PHE A 92 1.53 9.19 -2.92
C PHE A 92 2.30 8.05 -3.59
N TYR A 93 2.31 6.90 -2.94
CA TYR A 93 3.06 5.74 -3.39
C TYR A 93 2.18 4.49 -3.39
N ALA A 94 2.21 3.75 -4.51
CA ALA A 94 1.67 2.41 -4.61
C ALA A 94 2.34 1.72 -5.80
N ASN A 95 2.79 0.49 -5.63
CA ASN A 95 3.61 -0.16 -6.64
C ASN A 95 2.98 -1.42 -7.23
N ASN A 96 1.67 -1.62 -7.09
CA ASN A 96 1.02 -2.75 -7.74
C ASN A 96 -0.28 -2.33 -8.42
N PHE A 97 -0.67 -3.14 -9.40
CA PHE A 97 -1.87 -2.92 -10.21
C PHE A 97 -2.53 -4.26 -10.51
N ASP A 98 -3.83 -4.24 -10.75
CA ASP A 98 -4.49 -5.42 -11.29
C ASP A 98 -4.50 -5.37 -12.83
N SER A 99 -5.13 -6.36 -13.45
CA SER A 99 -5.19 -6.44 -14.92
C SER A 99 -6.03 -5.34 -15.57
N ASP A 100 -6.85 -4.63 -14.78
CA ASP A 100 -7.67 -3.53 -15.26
C ASP A 100 -7.08 -2.16 -14.91
N ASN A 101 -5.80 -2.13 -14.52
CA ASN A 101 -5.06 -0.92 -14.14
C ASN A 101 -5.61 -0.23 -12.91
N HIS A 102 -6.27 -0.97 -12.02
CA HIS A 102 -6.62 -0.46 -10.70
C HIS A 102 -5.39 -0.49 -9.79
N ILE A 103 -5.16 0.61 -9.09
CA ILE A 103 -3.96 0.78 -8.27
C ILE A 103 -4.17 0.17 -6.90
N ALA A 104 -3.27 -0.75 -6.51
CA ALA A 104 -3.27 -1.40 -5.20
C ALA A 104 -4.68 -1.77 -4.72
N PRO A 105 -5.44 -2.54 -5.51
CA PRO A 105 -6.84 -2.77 -5.20
C PRO A 105 -7.01 -3.72 -4.03
N VAL A 106 -8.03 -3.46 -3.20
CA VAL A 106 -8.44 -4.35 -2.13
C VAL A 106 -9.95 -4.42 -2.09
N LYS A 107 -10.48 -5.62 -1.87
CA LYS A 107 -11.92 -5.84 -1.78
C LYS A 107 -12.30 -6.17 -0.35
N VAL A 108 -13.29 -5.45 0.18
CA VAL A 108 -13.83 -5.68 1.51
C VAL A 108 -15.19 -6.34 1.39
N VAL A 109 -15.36 -7.45 2.09
CA VAL A 109 -16.61 -8.23 2.09
C VAL A 109 -17.25 -8.12 3.47
N ALA A 110 -18.59 -8.02 3.51
CA ALA A 110 -19.33 -7.90 4.76
C ALA A 110 -19.01 -9.05 5.71
N HIS A 111 -18.82 -8.73 6.98
CA HIS A 111 -18.53 -9.67 8.06
C HIS A 111 -17.23 -10.45 7.88
N LYS A 112 -16.30 -9.89 7.11
CA LYS A 112 -14.97 -10.49 6.91
C LYS A 112 -13.90 -9.42 6.98
N VAL A 113 -12.71 -9.83 7.41
CA VAL A 113 -11.53 -8.97 7.42
C VAL A 113 -10.61 -9.45 6.30
N THR A 114 -10.28 -8.54 5.40
CA THR A 114 -9.38 -8.84 4.28
C THR A 114 -7.94 -8.64 4.72
N GLN A 115 -7.11 -9.67 4.53
CA GLN A 115 -5.68 -9.59 4.82
C GLN A 115 -4.97 -8.83 3.71
N VAL A 116 -4.21 -7.80 4.09
CA VAL A 116 -3.49 -6.95 3.14
C VAL A 116 -2.11 -6.65 3.70
N ASN A 117 -1.09 -6.92 2.90
CA ASN A 117 0.25 -6.48 3.24
C ASN A 117 0.68 -5.44 2.21
N PHE A 118 1.17 -4.30 2.70
CA PHE A 118 1.61 -3.21 1.84
C PHE A 118 3.13 -3.07 1.94
N ASN A 119 3.82 -3.24 0.83
CA ASN A 119 5.27 -3.19 0.78
C ASN A 119 5.73 -1.84 0.25
N ILE A 120 6.57 -1.17 1.02
CA ILE A 120 7.18 0.10 0.64
C ILE A 120 8.60 -0.20 0.20
N ASP A 121 8.90 -0.05 -1.08
CA ASP A 121 10.20 -0.40 -1.64
C ASP A 121 10.90 0.74 -2.36
N TYR A 122 10.49 1.99 -2.14
CA TYR A 122 11.13 3.11 -2.82
C TYR A 122 12.59 3.35 -2.35
N ASP A 123 13.01 2.70 -1.28
CA ASP A 123 14.41 2.75 -0.82
C ASP A 123 15.19 1.50 -1.19
N ALA A 124 14.57 0.54 -1.89
CA ALA A 124 15.24 -0.71 -2.21
C ALA A 124 16.17 -0.54 -3.40
N VAL A 125 17.28 -1.29 -3.37
CA VAL A 125 18.25 -1.34 -4.47
C VAL A 125 18.18 -2.74 -5.08
N TYR A 126 17.93 -2.80 -6.35
CA TYR A 126 17.80 -4.05 -7.08
C TYR A 126 18.99 -4.28 -8.01
#